data_b43b2a91a83caacb3f7ab85f4cca6e87
#
_entry.id   b43b2a91a83caacb3f7ab85f4cca6e87
#
_cell.length_a   1.000
_cell.length_b   1.000
_cell.length_c   1.000
_cell.angle_alpha   90.00
_cell.angle_beta   90.00
_cell.angle_gamma   90.00
#
_symmetry.space_group_name_H-M   'P 1'
#
loop_
_entity.id
_entity.type
_entity.pdbx_description
1 polymer ?
#
loop_
_entity_poly.entity_id
_entity_poly.type
_entity_poly.pdbx_seq_one_letter_code
_entity_poly.pdbx_strand_id
1 'polypeptide(L)'
;MIVTTMVMVPGYNEPPEHFNLLRHGTPQVPGLESYGIDCITFGEFNDTLSERIDRFAEFISELKDKGRRFPIVLLGYSLGGLVVRGFLRRYPARAKEISHTIMIATPTWGVQTYMLPYIHAMLRTPDKAFGDMDLSSDFMKWLNGTGGHWEFTRRGWYDWVLDSEPWIGPHGAKMLSIAGLIPSRGYDNDGLVWADSATLGSRIPAHFIAGPHANHMNIIGHFDPFIMASKGFLANDRVWPLTLRTVTRFLGAQPRPRVEREPKV
;
A
#
# COMPACT_ATOMS: atom_id res chain seq x y z
N MET A 1 21.59 -21.16 -1.99
CA MET A 1 21.07 -20.13 -1.09
C MET A 1 19.54 -20.23 -1.04
N ILE A 2 18.95 -20.17 0.16
CA ILE A 2 17.49 -20.29 0.31
C ILE A 2 16.91 -18.90 0.05
N VAL A 3 16.24 -18.73 -1.09
CA VAL A 3 15.62 -17.45 -1.45
C VAL A 3 14.19 -17.42 -0.91
N THR A 4 13.90 -16.47 -0.04
CA THR A 4 12.51 -16.18 0.41
C THR A 4 11.77 -15.46 -0.72
N THR A 5 10.54 -15.85 -1.01
CA THR A 5 9.74 -15.20 -2.05
C THR A 5 9.07 -13.95 -1.48
N MET A 6 9.25 -12.81 -2.15
CA MET A 6 8.50 -11.58 -1.94
C MET A 6 7.59 -11.35 -3.13
N VAL A 7 6.31 -11.15 -2.88
CA VAL A 7 5.32 -10.86 -3.91
C VAL A 7 4.91 -9.41 -3.83
N MET A 8 5.06 -8.72 -4.95
CA MET A 8 4.66 -7.32 -5.08
C MET A 8 3.32 -7.21 -5.77
N VAL A 9 2.45 -6.42 -5.18
CA VAL A 9 1.11 -6.12 -5.70
C VAL A 9 1.05 -4.64 -6.04
N PRO A 10 0.97 -4.31 -7.34
CA PRO A 10 1.05 -2.93 -7.81
C PRO A 10 -0.15 -2.10 -7.41
N GLY A 11 0.02 -0.80 -7.48
CA GLY A 11 -1.04 0.19 -7.36
C GLY A 11 -1.94 0.23 -8.59
N TYR A 12 -2.69 1.32 -8.69
CA TYR A 12 -3.57 1.55 -9.80
C TYR A 12 -2.78 1.84 -11.08
N ASN A 13 -3.12 1.14 -12.15
CA ASN A 13 -2.54 1.33 -13.49
C ASN A 13 -1.00 1.36 -13.47
N GLU A 14 -0.40 0.55 -12.63
CA GLU A 14 1.05 0.46 -12.55
C GLU A 14 1.54 -0.80 -13.23
N PRO A 15 2.27 -0.66 -14.34
CA PRO A 15 2.90 -1.80 -14.98
C PRO A 15 4.03 -2.34 -14.08
N PRO A 16 4.38 -3.63 -14.23
CA PRO A 16 5.43 -4.27 -13.43
C PRO A 16 6.79 -3.56 -13.50
N GLU A 17 7.02 -2.83 -14.58
CA GLU A 17 8.25 -2.07 -14.84
C GLU A 17 8.46 -0.95 -13.82
N HIS A 18 7.40 -0.39 -13.25
CA HIS A 18 7.49 0.61 -12.19
C HIS A 18 8.13 0.05 -10.91
N PHE A 19 8.06 -1.26 -10.73
CA PHE A 19 8.73 -1.98 -9.62
C PHE A 19 10.14 -2.47 -9.97
N ASN A 20 10.67 -2.12 -11.14
CA ASN A 20 12.01 -2.54 -11.54
C ASN A 20 13.08 -2.08 -10.56
N LEU A 21 12.91 -0.91 -9.93
CA LEU A 21 13.82 -0.47 -8.86
C LEU A 21 13.79 -1.41 -7.66
N LEU A 22 12.63 -1.95 -7.28
CA LEU A 22 12.53 -2.99 -6.27
C LEU A 22 13.11 -4.32 -6.77
N ARG A 23 12.79 -4.74 -7.99
CA ARG A 23 13.30 -6.01 -8.55
C ARG A 23 14.81 -6.01 -8.73
N HIS A 24 15.38 -4.91 -9.19
CA HIS A 24 16.81 -4.79 -9.48
C HIS A 24 17.61 -4.15 -8.34
N GLY A 25 16.98 -3.34 -7.50
CA GLY A 25 17.60 -2.67 -6.37
C GLY A 25 17.65 -3.51 -5.08
N THR A 26 16.68 -4.43 -4.88
CA THR A 26 16.63 -5.26 -3.67
C THR A 26 17.85 -6.16 -3.46
N PRO A 27 18.44 -6.80 -4.48
CA PRO A 27 19.66 -7.58 -4.29
C PRO A 27 20.85 -6.75 -3.81
N GLN A 28 20.80 -5.43 -3.98
CA GLN A 28 21.86 -4.50 -3.57
C GLN A 28 21.58 -3.87 -2.20
N VAL A 29 20.39 -4.09 -1.64
CA VAL A 29 20.02 -3.58 -0.32
C VAL A 29 20.39 -4.60 0.75
N PRO A 30 21.30 -4.25 1.69
CA PRO A 30 21.68 -5.15 2.77
C PRO A 30 20.45 -5.69 3.52
N GLY A 31 20.37 -7.02 3.60
CA GLY A 31 19.25 -7.72 4.22
C GLY A 31 18.14 -8.17 3.27
N LEU A 32 18.14 -7.76 2.00
CA LEU A 32 17.19 -8.20 0.99
C LEU A 32 17.79 -9.08 -0.12
N GLU A 33 19.07 -9.37 -0.06
CA GLU A 33 19.80 -10.15 -1.08
C GLU A 33 19.30 -11.60 -1.21
N SER A 34 18.65 -12.10 -0.14
CA SER A 34 18.08 -13.45 -0.11
C SER A 34 16.63 -13.53 -0.57
N TYR A 35 16.06 -12.43 -1.06
CA TYR A 35 14.68 -12.39 -1.53
C TYR A 35 14.60 -12.50 -3.05
N GLY A 36 13.83 -13.49 -3.54
CA GLY A 36 13.36 -13.54 -4.92
C GLY A 36 12.07 -12.76 -5.05
N ILE A 37 11.99 -11.83 -6.01
CA ILE A 37 10.83 -10.96 -6.18
C ILE A 37 10.01 -11.40 -7.36
N ASP A 38 8.75 -11.70 -7.12
CA ASP A 38 7.72 -11.89 -8.11
C ASP A 38 6.72 -10.73 -8.05
N CYS A 39 6.23 -10.30 -9.21
CA CYS A 39 5.25 -9.22 -9.31
C CYS A 39 4.04 -9.73 -10.07
N ILE A 40 2.85 -9.52 -9.53
CA ILE A 40 1.61 -9.77 -10.25
C ILE A 40 1.32 -8.60 -11.19
N THR A 41 0.79 -8.91 -12.36
CA THR A 41 0.13 -7.94 -13.24
C THR A 41 -1.37 -8.16 -13.20
N PHE A 42 -2.12 -7.12 -12.88
CA PHE A 42 -3.54 -7.11 -13.16
C PHE A 42 -3.70 -6.66 -14.61
N GLY A 43 -4.35 -7.50 -15.44
CA GLY A 43 -4.63 -7.17 -16.85
C GLY A 43 -5.41 -5.87 -17.04
N GLU A 44 -6.25 -5.77 -18.04
CA GLU A 44 -6.96 -4.54 -18.40
C GLU A 44 -7.73 -3.90 -17.23
N PHE A 45 -7.79 -2.57 -17.23
CA PHE A 45 -8.20 -1.65 -16.15
C PHE A 45 -9.66 -1.73 -15.69
N ASN A 46 -10.40 -2.78 -15.99
CA ASN A 46 -11.84 -2.85 -15.79
C ASN A 46 -12.26 -3.81 -14.69
N ASP A 47 -11.31 -4.30 -13.89
CA ASP A 47 -11.60 -5.22 -12.79
C ASP A 47 -11.98 -4.51 -11.50
N THR A 48 -12.97 -5.03 -10.83
CA THR A 48 -13.28 -4.68 -9.43
C THR A 48 -12.15 -5.12 -8.51
N LEU A 49 -12.07 -4.55 -7.31
CA LEU A 49 -11.14 -5.04 -6.28
C LEU A 49 -11.40 -6.51 -5.92
N SER A 50 -12.65 -6.94 -5.97
CA SER A 50 -13.05 -8.33 -5.75
C SER A 50 -12.40 -9.27 -6.76
N GLU A 51 -12.49 -8.95 -8.04
CA GLU A 51 -11.89 -9.74 -9.14
C GLU A 51 -10.35 -9.76 -9.04
N ARG A 52 -9.73 -8.63 -8.67
CA ARG A 52 -8.28 -8.56 -8.43
C ARG A 52 -7.83 -9.44 -7.27
N ILE A 53 -8.63 -9.54 -6.21
CA ILE A 53 -8.35 -10.43 -5.07
C ILE A 53 -8.37 -11.89 -5.52
N ASP A 54 -9.33 -12.28 -6.34
CA ASP A 54 -9.44 -13.66 -6.81
C ASP A 54 -8.29 -14.02 -7.75
N ARG A 55 -7.94 -13.14 -8.70
CA ARG A 55 -6.73 -13.32 -9.54
C ARG A 55 -5.45 -13.36 -8.71
N PHE A 56 -5.37 -12.57 -7.65
CA PHE A 56 -4.23 -12.62 -6.75
C PHE A 56 -4.13 -13.98 -6.04
N ALA A 57 -5.27 -14.55 -5.63
CA ALA A 57 -5.29 -15.88 -5.02
C ALA A 57 -4.85 -16.97 -6.00
N GLU A 58 -5.22 -16.87 -7.26
CA GLU A 58 -4.77 -17.75 -8.34
C GLU A 58 -3.25 -17.62 -8.55
N PHE A 59 -2.74 -16.40 -8.66
CA PHE A 59 -1.31 -16.14 -8.81
C PHE A 59 -0.48 -16.72 -7.65
N ILE A 60 -0.94 -16.60 -6.40
CA ILE A 60 -0.26 -17.23 -5.26
C ILE A 60 -0.27 -18.77 -5.39
N SER A 61 -1.31 -19.36 -5.94
CA SER A 61 -1.36 -20.81 -6.19
C SER A 61 -0.37 -21.21 -7.28
N GLU A 62 -0.30 -20.45 -8.38
CA GLU A 62 0.69 -20.68 -9.43
C GLU A 62 2.15 -20.59 -8.91
N LEU A 63 2.45 -19.65 -8.01
CA LEU A 63 3.78 -19.58 -7.41
C LEU A 63 4.13 -20.84 -6.64
N LYS A 64 3.15 -21.44 -5.97
CA LYS A 64 3.32 -22.70 -5.26
C LYS A 64 3.59 -23.86 -6.23
N ASP A 65 2.82 -23.91 -7.31
CA ASP A 65 3.00 -24.93 -8.37
C ASP A 65 4.34 -24.80 -9.10
N LYS A 66 4.83 -23.55 -9.25
CA LYS A 66 6.18 -23.24 -9.77
C LYS A 66 7.31 -23.53 -8.76
N GLY A 67 6.99 -24.10 -7.59
CA GLY A 67 7.98 -24.47 -6.57
C GLY A 67 8.58 -23.29 -5.80
N ARG A 68 7.91 -22.14 -5.78
CA ARG A 68 8.34 -21.02 -4.95
C ARG A 68 8.23 -21.36 -3.46
N ARG A 69 9.14 -20.82 -2.68
CA ARG A 69 9.20 -21.10 -1.23
C ARG A 69 8.16 -20.32 -0.45
N PHE A 70 7.51 -21.02 0.47
CA PHE A 70 6.57 -20.49 1.43
C PHE A 70 7.12 -20.66 2.86
N PRO A 71 6.76 -19.82 3.86
CA PRO A 71 5.84 -18.68 3.70
C PRO A 71 6.48 -17.51 2.93
N ILE A 72 5.65 -16.73 2.22
CA ILE A 72 6.07 -15.57 1.41
C ILE A 72 5.87 -14.24 2.14
N VAL A 73 6.52 -13.20 1.63
CA VAL A 73 6.30 -11.80 2.03
C VAL A 73 5.40 -11.14 0.99
N LEU A 74 4.34 -10.46 1.43
CA LEU A 74 3.48 -9.65 0.57
C LEU A 74 3.83 -8.17 0.73
N LEU A 75 4.00 -7.48 -0.40
CA LEU A 75 4.20 -6.04 -0.44
C LEU A 75 3.15 -5.44 -1.38
N GLY A 76 2.18 -4.72 -0.82
CA GLY A 76 1.14 -4.04 -1.59
C GLY A 76 1.38 -2.53 -1.62
N TYR A 77 1.34 -1.94 -2.80
CA TYR A 77 1.44 -0.50 -2.97
C TYR A 77 0.09 0.09 -3.35
N SER A 78 -0.28 1.20 -2.71
CA SER A 78 -1.52 1.92 -3.03
C SER A 78 -2.73 0.97 -3.04
N LEU A 79 -3.47 0.90 -4.15
CA LEU A 79 -4.57 -0.06 -4.36
C LEU A 79 -4.14 -1.51 -4.12
N GLY A 80 -2.91 -1.87 -4.47
CA GLY A 80 -2.38 -3.23 -4.26
C GLY A 80 -2.39 -3.67 -2.80
N GLY A 81 -2.28 -2.73 -1.86
CA GLY A 81 -2.42 -3.04 -0.44
C GLY A 81 -3.87 -3.42 -0.06
N LEU A 82 -4.87 -2.86 -0.74
CA LEU A 82 -6.28 -3.29 -0.55
C LEU A 82 -6.50 -4.71 -1.07
N VAL A 83 -5.87 -5.05 -2.21
CA VAL A 83 -5.91 -6.42 -2.75
C VAL A 83 -5.29 -7.41 -1.77
N VAL A 84 -4.12 -7.08 -1.21
CA VAL A 84 -3.46 -7.92 -0.19
C VAL A 84 -4.32 -8.09 1.05
N ARG A 85 -4.90 -7.03 1.59
CA ARG A 85 -5.82 -7.12 2.74
C ARG A 85 -7.06 -7.94 2.40
N GLY A 86 -7.66 -7.69 1.23
CA GLY A 86 -8.82 -8.44 0.75
C GLY A 86 -8.54 -9.93 0.59
N PHE A 87 -7.36 -10.29 0.09
CA PHE A 87 -6.92 -11.68 0.00
C PHE A 87 -6.85 -12.33 1.39
N LEU A 88 -6.22 -11.68 2.37
CA LEU A 88 -6.12 -12.21 3.73
C LEU A 88 -7.50 -12.36 4.41
N ARG A 89 -8.43 -11.46 4.09
CA ARG A 89 -9.80 -11.52 4.62
C ARG A 89 -10.65 -12.60 3.96
N ARG A 90 -10.56 -12.73 2.64
CA ARG A 90 -11.36 -13.69 1.86
C ARG A 90 -10.86 -15.13 2.02
N TYR A 91 -9.54 -15.29 2.18
CA TYR A 91 -8.88 -16.59 2.26
C TYR A 91 -8.10 -16.76 3.58
N PRO A 92 -8.77 -16.72 4.75
CA PRO A 92 -8.09 -16.70 6.05
C PRO A 92 -7.25 -17.97 6.30
N ALA A 93 -7.64 -19.10 5.73
CA ALA A 93 -6.88 -20.35 5.82
C ALA A 93 -5.50 -20.26 5.14
N ARG A 94 -5.33 -19.31 4.19
CA ARG A 94 -4.07 -19.06 3.48
C ARG A 94 -3.15 -18.09 4.21
N ALA A 95 -3.59 -17.46 5.29
CA ALA A 95 -2.76 -16.53 6.07
C ALA A 95 -1.46 -17.19 6.58
N LYS A 96 -1.47 -18.50 6.86
CA LYS A 96 -0.28 -19.29 7.22
C LYS A 96 0.79 -19.36 6.11
N GLU A 97 0.41 -19.11 4.87
CA GLU A 97 1.31 -19.03 3.72
C GLU A 97 2.07 -17.70 3.66
N ILE A 98 1.70 -16.73 4.52
CA ILE A 98 2.24 -15.37 4.52
C ILE A 98 3.03 -15.15 5.80
N SER A 99 4.29 -14.78 5.66
CA SER A 99 5.17 -14.46 6.80
C SER A 99 5.04 -13.01 7.25
N HIS A 100 4.97 -12.09 6.30
CA HIS A 100 4.89 -10.65 6.55
C HIS A 100 4.02 -9.99 5.48
N THR A 101 3.32 -8.94 5.88
CA THR A 101 2.53 -8.10 4.98
C THR A 101 2.99 -6.66 5.14
N ILE A 102 3.41 -6.04 4.05
CA ILE A 102 3.85 -4.65 4.01
C ILE A 102 2.93 -3.90 3.07
N MET A 103 2.32 -2.84 3.55
CA MET A 103 1.47 -1.94 2.77
C MET A 103 2.15 -0.58 2.66
N ILE A 104 2.35 -0.11 1.44
CA ILE A 104 2.99 1.17 1.17
C ILE A 104 1.95 2.12 0.58
N ALA A 105 1.72 3.25 1.23
CA ALA A 105 0.79 4.29 0.77
C ALA A 105 -0.62 3.74 0.41
N THR A 106 -1.11 2.77 1.18
CA THR A 106 -2.38 2.10 0.91
C THR A 106 -3.52 2.84 1.56
N PRO A 107 -4.59 3.20 0.83
CA PRO A 107 -5.78 3.84 1.41
C PRO A 107 -6.65 2.81 2.16
N THR A 108 -6.21 2.37 3.35
CA THR A 108 -6.85 1.26 4.08
C THR A 108 -8.26 1.56 4.57
N TRP A 109 -8.63 2.83 4.72
CA TRP A 109 -10.02 3.25 4.93
C TRP A 109 -10.79 3.42 3.62
N GLY A 110 -10.08 3.51 2.51
CA GLY A 110 -10.58 3.95 1.23
C GLY A 110 -10.18 5.40 0.92
N VAL A 111 -10.78 5.95 -0.11
CA VAL A 111 -10.62 7.34 -0.55
C VAL A 111 -11.93 8.10 -0.44
N GLN A 112 -11.85 9.39 -0.23
CA GLN A 112 -13.05 10.23 -0.12
C GLN A 112 -13.69 10.45 -1.49
N THR A 113 -15.00 10.34 -1.56
CA THR A 113 -15.77 10.48 -2.81
C THR A 113 -15.43 11.75 -3.60
N TYR A 114 -15.18 12.88 -2.92
CA TYR A 114 -14.83 14.13 -3.62
C TYR A 114 -13.42 14.11 -4.24
N MET A 115 -12.55 13.21 -3.80
CA MET A 115 -11.23 13.00 -4.40
C MET A 115 -11.31 12.14 -5.66
N LEU A 116 -12.34 11.30 -5.80
CA LEU A 116 -12.47 10.38 -6.92
C LEU A 116 -12.48 11.09 -8.29
N PRO A 117 -13.22 12.20 -8.53
CA PRO A 117 -13.16 12.92 -9.80
C PRO A 117 -11.77 13.47 -10.12
N TYR A 118 -11.04 13.95 -9.09
CA TYR A 118 -9.67 14.43 -9.24
C TYR A 118 -8.73 13.28 -9.60
N ILE A 119 -8.86 12.14 -8.90
CA ILE A 119 -8.09 10.93 -9.18
C ILE A 119 -8.41 10.40 -10.59
N HIS A 120 -9.69 10.36 -10.99
CA HIS A 120 -10.11 9.99 -12.35
C HIS A 120 -9.52 10.90 -13.42
N ALA A 121 -9.59 12.22 -13.21
CA ALA A 121 -8.99 13.18 -14.14
C ALA A 121 -7.48 13.00 -14.27
N MET A 122 -6.81 12.70 -13.15
CA MET A 122 -5.38 12.47 -13.10
C MET A 122 -4.97 11.16 -13.79
N LEU A 123 -5.79 10.13 -13.71
CA LEU A 123 -5.49 8.78 -14.21
C LEU A 123 -6.07 8.49 -15.61
N ARG A 124 -6.92 9.37 -16.13
CA ARG A 124 -7.49 9.37 -17.48
C ARG A 124 -8.31 8.15 -17.90
N THR A 125 -8.58 7.21 -16.99
CA THR A 125 -9.36 6.01 -17.30
C THR A 125 -10.34 5.69 -16.19
N PRO A 126 -11.62 5.41 -16.47
CA PRO A 126 -12.54 4.86 -15.49
C PRO A 126 -12.13 3.42 -15.17
N ASP A 127 -11.98 3.11 -13.88
CA ASP A 127 -11.74 1.76 -13.39
C ASP A 127 -12.81 1.43 -12.35
N LYS A 128 -13.39 0.25 -12.44
CA LYS A 128 -14.40 -0.24 -11.48
C LYS A 128 -13.86 -0.27 -10.04
N ALA A 129 -12.56 -0.56 -9.89
CA ALA A 129 -11.91 -0.56 -8.58
C ALA A 129 -11.98 0.80 -7.85
N PHE A 130 -12.19 1.92 -8.56
CA PHE A 130 -12.38 3.21 -7.91
C PHE A 130 -13.66 3.30 -7.11
N GLY A 131 -14.76 2.78 -7.67
CA GLY A 131 -16.02 2.71 -6.92
C GLY A 131 -15.86 1.88 -5.64
N ASP A 132 -15.12 0.79 -5.73
CA ASP A 132 -14.82 -0.07 -4.58
C ASP A 132 -13.98 0.64 -3.52
N MET A 133 -13.09 1.57 -3.91
CA MET A 133 -12.25 2.34 -2.96
C MET A 133 -12.99 3.46 -2.22
N ASP A 134 -14.21 3.81 -2.61
CA ASP A 134 -14.98 4.80 -1.86
C ASP A 134 -15.16 4.37 -0.41
N LEU A 135 -14.95 5.30 0.53
CA LEU A 135 -15.10 5.06 1.98
C LEU A 135 -16.42 4.40 2.34
N SER A 136 -17.49 4.77 1.65
CA SER A 136 -18.86 4.30 1.89
C SER A 136 -19.22 3.05 1.10
N SER A 137 -18.35 2.56 0.23
CA SER A 137 -18.60 1.39 -0.61
C SER A 137 -18.85 0.12 0.21
N ASP A 138 -19.63 -0.79 -0.34
CA ASP A 138 -19.86 -2.09 0.29
C ASP A 138 -18.56 -2.93 0.36
N PHE A 139 -17.66 -2.73 -0.60
CA PHE A 139 -16.34 -3.36 -0.57
C PHE A 139 -15.52 -2.88 0.63
N MET A 140 -15.45 -1.56 0.88
CA MET A 140 -14.68 -1.02 2.02
C MET A 140 -15.32 -1.39 3.36
N LYS A 141 -16.64 -1.40 3.46
CA LYS A 141 -17.36 -1.92 4.64
C LYS A 141 -17.01 -3.38 4.89
N TRP A 142 -17.08 -4.20 3.83
CA TRP A 142 -16.66 -5.61 3.92
C TRP A 142 -15.20 -5.70 4.33
N LEU A 143 -14.27 -4.99 3.67
CA LEU A 143 -12.82 -5.08 3.93
C LEU A 143 -12.47 -4.67 5.35
N ASN A 144 -13.09 -3.63 5.88
CA ASN A 144 -12.83 -3.14 7.24
C ASN A 144 -13.67 -3.86 8.30
N GLY A 145 -14.72 -4.59 7.92
CA GLY A 145 -15.66 -5.25 8.84
C GLY A 145 -16.58 -4.27 9.56
N THR A 146 -16.56 -3.02 9.15
CA THR A 146 -17.36 -1.93 9.73
C THR A 146 -17.62 -0.86 8.69
N GLY A 147 -18.73 -0.16 8.83
CA GLY A 147 -18.99 1.10 8.14
C GLY A 147 -18.33 2.28 8.86
N GLY A 148 -18.76 3.46 8.47
CA GLY A 148 -18.36 4.70 9.10
C GLY A 148 -19.25 5.84 8.63
N HIS A 149 -19.11 6.98 9.26
CA HIS A 149 -19.85 8.20 8.95
C HIS A 149 -18.97 9.44 9.11
N TRP A 150 -19.43 10.55 8.54
CA TRP A 150 -18.78 11.84 8.70
C TRP A 150 -19.24 12.52 9.99
N GLU A 151 -18.28 12.81 10.87
CA GLU A 151 -18.52 13.56 12.09
C GLU A 151 -17.87 14.94 12.04
N PHE A 152 -18.62 15.98 12.44
CA PHE A 152 -18.06 17.32 12.53
C PHE A 152 -17.22 17.45 13.80
N THR A 153 -15.93 17.66 13.62
CA THR A 153 -14.99 17.71 14.73
C THR A 153 -14.96 19.08 15.41
N ARG A 154 -14.45 19.11 16.64
CA ARG A 154 -14.21 20.36 17.36
C ARG A 154 -13.17 21.28 16.69
N ARG A 155 -12.43 20.77 15.69
CA ARG A 155 -11.44 21.52 14.91
C ARG A 155 -12.06 22.24 13.71
N GLY A 156 -13.37 22.11 13.50
CA GLY A 156 -14.10 22.84 12.47
C GLY A 156 -14.13 22.18 11.08
N TRP A 157 -13.87 20.88 10.98
CA TRP A 157 -14.01 20.09 9.76
C TRP A 157 -14.67 18.76 10.02
N TYR A 158 -14.98 18.02 8.94
CA TYR A 158 -15.54 16.68 9.02
C TYR A 158 -14.43 15.64 8.95
N ASP A 159 -14.42 14.72 9.91
CA ASP A 159 -13.59 13.52 9.92
C ASP A 159 -14.43 12.28 9.67
N TRP A 160 -13.83 11.27 9.04
CA TRP A 160 -14.45 9.96 8.88
C TRP A 160 -14.23 9.13 10.14
N VAL A 161 -15.33 8.75 10.79
CA VAL A 161 -15.33 7.96 12.01
C VAL A 161 -15.89 6.58 11.70
N LEU A 162 -15.19 5.53 12.13
CA LEU A 162 -15.64 4.15 11.99
C LEU A 162 -16.71 3.82 13.05
N ASP A 163 -17.74 3.09 12.64
CA ASP A 163 -18.86 2.72 13.52
C ASP A 163 -18.47 1.70 14.60
N SER A 164 -17.40 0.93 14.35
CA SER A 164 -16.86 -0.05 15.29
C SER A 164 -15.36 -0.31 15.01
N GLU A 165 -14.73 -1.17 15.84
CA GLU A 165 -13.34 -1.56 15.61
C GLU A 165 -13.17 -2.28 14.26
N PRO A 166 -12.25 -1.80 13.39
CA PRO A 166 -12.06 -2.36 12.07
C PRO A 166 -11.30 -3.68 12.10
N TRP A 167 -11.55 -4.52 11.11
CA TRP A 167 -10.72 -5.69 10.86
C TRP A 167 -9.33 -5.27 10.39
N ILE A 168 -8.31 -5.59 11.16
CA ILE A 168 -6.91 -5.24 10.88
C ILE A 168 -6.29 -6.27 9.94
N GLY A 169 -6.44 -7.55 10.27
CA GLY A 169 -5.83 -8.68 9.58
C GLY A 169 -6.05 -9.98 10.36
N PRO A 170 -5.54 -11.12 9.86
CA PRO A 170 -5.57 -12.37 10.60
C PRO A 170 -4.83 -12.25 11.93
N HIS A 171 -5.33 -12.93 12.97
CA HIS A 171 -4.69 -12.93 14.27
C HIS A 171 -3.23 -13.40 14.17
N GLY A 172 -2.31 -12.63 14.77
CA GLY A 172 -0.87 -12.93 14.74
C GLY A 172 -0.15 -12.58 13.44
N ALA A 173 -0.85 -11.99 12.45
CA ALA A 173 -0.21 -11.54 11.22
C ALA A 173 0.80 -10.42 11.51
N LYS A 174 2.00 -10.55 10.93
CA LYS A 174 3.00 -9.49 10.96
C LYS A 174 2.70 -8.50 9.85
N MET A 175 2.11 -7.37 10.21
CA MET A 175 1.71 -6.32 9.28
C MET A 175 2.44 -5.02 9.57
N LEU A 176 2.79 -4.28 8.52
CA LEU A 176 3.37 -2.94 8.58
C LEU A 176 2.74 -2.07 7.51
N SER A 177 2.37 -0.85 7.89
CA SER A 177 2.04 0.22 6.94
C SER A 177 3.20 1.20 6.83
N ILE A 178 3.52 1.63 5.62
CA ILE A 178 4.48 2.71 5.35
C ILE A 178 3.72 3.84 4.67
N ALA A 179 3.70 5.00 5.29
CA ALA A 179 2.98 6.16 4.78
C ALA A 179 3.90 7.36 4.56
N GLY A 180 3.67 8.09 3.48
CA GLY A 180 4.32 9.37 3.22
C GLY A 180 3.60 10.50 3.95
N LEU A 181 4.35 11.49 4.43
CA LEU A 181 3.83 12.69 5.07
C LEU A 181 4.44 13.92 4.40
N ILE A 182 3.66 14.59 3.56
CA ILE A 182 4.00 15.91 3.05
C ILE A 182 3.36 16.93 3.97
N PRO A 183 4.12 17.70 4.75
CA PRO A 183 3.56 18.71 5.62
C PRO A 183 2.85 19.78 4.78
N SER A 184 1.55 19.82 4.78
CA SER A 184 0.78 20.84 4.08
C SER A 184 -0.43 21.25 4.90
N ARG A 185 -0.47 22.52 5.32
CA ARG A 185 -1.62 23.21 5.93
C ARG A 185 -2.37 22.43 7.03
N GLY A 186 -1.65 21.64 7.82
CA GLY A 186 -2.22 20.90 8.95
C GLY A 186 -2.73 19.50 8.64
N TYR A 187 -2.53 19.00 7.43
CA TYR A 187 -2.89 17.63 7.06
C TYR A 187 -1.65 16.82 6.68
N ASP A 188 -1.50 15.69 7.33
CA ASP A 188 -0.44 14.75 7.01
C ASP A 188 -0.96 13.72 6.00
N ASN A 189 -0.45 13.80 4.77
CA ASN A 189 -0.77 12.89 3.67
C ASN A 189 0.41 12.83 2.69
N ASP A 190 0.37 11.89 1.75
CA ASP A 190 1.36 11.74 0.69
C ASP A 190 0.96 12.45 -0.64
N GLY A 191 -0.06 13.28 -0.59
CA GLY A 191 -0.68 13.94 -1.74
C GLY A 191 -1.87 13.20 -2.33
N LEU A 192 -2.08 11.92 -2.00
CA LEU A 192 -3.23 11.09 -2.42
C LEU A 192 -3.88 10.35 -1.26
N VAL A 193 -3.10 9.84 -0.33
CA VAL A 193 -3.55 9.01 0.79
C VAL A 193 -3.25 9.70 2.12
N TRP A 194 -4.25 9.82 2.97
CA TRP A 194 -4.13 10.36 4.30
C TRP A 194 -3.41 9.37 5.21
N ALA A 195 -2.58 9.87 6.11
CA ALA A 195 -1.83 9.06 7.07
C ALA A 195 -2.75 8.15 7.91
N ASP A 196 -3.86 8.69 8.38
CA ASP A 196 -4.86 7.92 9.14
C ASP A 196 -5.49 6.82 8.29
N SER A 197 -5.79 7.11 7.01
CA SER A 197 -6.24 6.07 6.09
C SER A 197 -5.17 5.01 5.89
N ALA A 198 -3.92 5.40 5.62
CA ALA A 198 -2.84 4.44 5.39
C ALA A 198 -2.59 3.51 6.58
N THR A 199 -2.85 3.97 7.80
CA THR A 199 -2.54 3.25 9.05
C THR A 199 -3.77 2.64 9.74
N LEU A 200 -4.94 2.76 9.12
CA LEU A 200 -6.22 2.37 9.71
C LEU A 200 -6.43 3.04 11.09
N GLY A 201 -6.20 4.37 11.16
CA GLY A 201 -6.27 5.12 12.40
C GLY A 201 -5.25 4.66 13.44
N SER A 202 -4.01 4.40 13.02
CA SER A 202 -2.91 3.87 13.85
C SER A 202 -3.15 2.47 14.44
N ARG A 203 -4.10 1.72 13.92
CA ARG A 203 -4.37 0.33 14.36
C ARG A 203 -3.44 -0.69 13.72
N ILE A 204 -2.88 -0.36 12.55
CA ILE A 204 -1.82 -1.15 11.93
C ILE A 204 -0.49 -0.52 12.33
N PRO A 205 0.51 -1.30 12.79
CA PRO A 205 1.85 -0.79 13.03
C PRO A 205 2.35 -0.01 11.83
N ALA A 206 2.75 1.23 12.04
CA ALA A 206 3.05 2.15 10.96
C ALA A 206 4.45 2.74 11.07
N HIS A 207 5.03 3.03 9.91
CA HIS A 207 6.24 3.82 9.76
C HIS A 207 5.95 5.00 8.85
N PHE A 208 6.26 6.20 9.31
CA PHE A 208 6.03 7.42 8.56
C PHE A 208 7.34 7.96 8.00
N ILE A 209 7.33 8.28 6.71
CA ILE A 209 8.41 8.99 6.03
C ILE A 209 7.91 10.42 5.80
N ALA A 210 8.53 11.38 6.49
CA ALA A 210 8.09 12.77 6.48
C ALA A 210 9.09 13.67 5.75
N GLY A 211 8.57 14.53 4.88
CA GLY A 211 9.36 15.52 4.16
C GLY A 211 8.61 16.07 2.94
N PRO A 212 9.11 17.16 2.33
CA PRO A 212 8.44 17.81 1.21
C PRO A 212 8.32 16.93 -0.04
N HIS A 213 9.12 15.88 -0.14
CA HIS A 213 9.13 14.94 -1.25
C HIS A 213 8.60 13.54 -0.88
N ALA A 214 8.11 13.33 0.35
CA ALA A 214 7.55 12.05 0.78
C ALA A 214 6.16 11.80 0.19
N ASN A 215 6.05 12.00 -1.13
CA ASN A 215 4.79 11.85 -1.88
C ASN A 215 4.53 10.40 -2.28
N HIS A 216 3.32 10.16 -2.74
CA HIS A 216 2.80 8.86 -3.11
C HIS A 216 3.68 8.08 -4.09
N MET A 217 4.31 8.77 -5.04
CA MET A 217 5.16 8.15 -6.07
C MET A 217 6.59 7.91 -5.58
N ASN A 218 7.20 8.91 -4.93
CA ASN A 218 8.58 8.78 -4.46
C ASN A 218 8.75 7.69 -3.40
N ILE A 219 7.68 7.42 -2.61
CA ILE A 219 7.74 6.41 -1.55
C ILE A 219 7.94 4.99 -2.08
N ILE A 220 7.58 4.74 -3.35
CA ILE A 220 7.78 3.46 -4.05
C ILE A 220 8.97 3.50 -5.02
N GLY A 221 9.66 4.62 -5.14
CA GLY A 221 10.78 4.75 -6.07
C GLY A 221 10.40 5.05 -7.52
N HIS A 222 9.22 5.59 -7.74
CA HIS A 222 8.80 6.01 -9.07
C HIS A 222 9.29 7.43 -9.32
N PHE A 223 10.30 7.58 -10.17
CA PHE A 223 10.99 8.87 -10.41
C PHE A 223 10.84 9.38 -11.84
N ASP A 224 9.92 8.86 -12.63
CA ASP A 224 9.70 9.41 -13.97
C ASP A 224 9.31 10.89 -13.85
N PRO A 225 10.18 11.84 -14.22
CA PRO A 225 9.95 13.26 -13.97
C PRO A 225 8.79 13.80 -14.80
N PHE A 226 8.50 13.20 -15.96
CA PHE A 226 7.40 13.61 -16.82
C PHE A 226 6.05 13.22 -16.22
N ILE A 227 5.93 11.97 -15.78
CA ILE A 227 4.73 11.46 -15.11
C ILE A 227 4.52 12.20 -13.78
N MET A 228 5.58 12.38 -13.00
CA MET A 228 5.54 13.08 -11.72
C MET A 228 5.06 14.53 -11.90
N ALA A 229 5.65 15.27 -12.82
CA ALA A 229 5.26 16.65 -13.11
C ALA A 229 3.81 16.77 -13.60
N SER A 230 3.34 15.85 -14.43
CA SER A 230 1.94 15.81 -14.88
C SER A 230 0.93 15.57 -13.75
N LYS A 231 1.37 14.95 -12.64
CA LYS A 231 0.59 14.70 -11.43
C LYS A 231 0.84 15.74 -10.33
N GLY A 232 1.64 16.79 -10.59
CA GLY A 232 1.97 17.81 -9.61
C GLY A 232 2.95 17.38 -8.51
N PHE A 233 3.68 16.28 -8.72
CA PHE A 233 4.71 15.80 -7.81
C PHE A 233 6.11 16.15 -8.28
N LEU A 234 7.02 16.37 -7.32
CA LEU A 234 8.44 16.53 -7.59
C LEU A 234 9.14 15.18 -7.41
N ALA A 235 9.93 14.77 -8.40
CA ALA A 235 10.73 13.57 -8.32
C ALA A 235 11.88 13.74 -7.31
N ASN A 236 12.08 12.73 -6.45
CA ASN A 236 13.17 12.72 -5.49
C ASN A 236 13.58 11.28 -5.14
N ASP A 237 14.83 10.93 -5.39
CA ASP A 237 15.37 9.60 -5.15
C ASP A 237 15.74 9.33 -3.69
N ARG A 238 15.71 10.34 -2.82
CA ARG A 238 16.12 10.20 -1.40
C ARG A 238 15.07 9.52 -0.53
N VAL A 239 13.79 9.53 -0.95
CA VAL A 239 12.68 8.94 -0.20
C VAL A 239 12.72 7.42 -0.26
N TRP A 240 12.98 6.86 -1.43
CA TRP A 240 12.98 5.42 -1.66
C TRP A 240 13.96 4.62 -0.77
N PRO A 241 15.20 5.05 -0.56
CA PRO A 241 16.11 4.38 0.39
C PRO A 241 15.57 4.32 1.82
N LEU A 242 14.76 5.29 2.25
CA LEU A 242 14.10 5.28 3.56
C LEU A 242 13.05 4.17 3.63
N THR A 243 12.23 4.05 2.57
CA THR A 243 11.25 2.96 2.44
C THR A 243 11.93 1.59 2.51
N LEU A 244 12.99 1.39 1.72
CA LEU A 244 13.74 0.13 1.70
C LEU A 244 14.34 -0.23 3.07
N ARG A 245 14.94 0.74 3.76
CA ARG A 245 15.46 0.51 5.13
C ARG A 245 14.35 0.10 6.10
N THR A 246 13.18 0.69 5.95
CA THR A 246 12.03 0.33 6.77
C THR A 246 11.56 -1.09 6.51
N VAL A 247 11.46 -1.48 5.24
CA VAL A 247 11.15 -2.85 4.82
C VAL A 247 12.17 -3.84 5.41
N THR A 248 13.46 -3.56 5.25
CA THR A 248 14.54 -4.42 5.76
C THR A 248 14.47 -4.60 7.28
N ARG A 249 14.26 -3.51 8.01
CA ARG A 249 14.12 -3.56 9.47
C ARG A 249 12.91 -4.38 9.91
N PHE A 250 11.80 -4.26 9.20
CA PHE A 250 10.59 -5.01 9.52
C PHE A 250 10.76 -6.50 9.28
N LEU A 251 11.45 -6.89 8.23
CA LEU A 251 11.72 -8.29 7.91
C LEU A 251 12.72 -8.94 8.88
N GLY A 252 13.62 -8.14 9.48
CA GLY A 252 14.64 -8.61 10.40
C GLY A 252 14.36 -8.42 11.90
N ALA A 253 13.48 -7.50 12.26
CA ALA A 253 13.18 -7.16 13.65
C ALA A 253 11.72 -6.72 13.82
N GLN A 254 11.22 -6.75 15.05
CA GLN A 254 9.91 -6.16 15.37
C GLN A 254 9.95 -4.64 15.15
N PRO A 255 9.07 -4.07 14.33
CA PRO A 255 9.10 -2.63 14.04
C PRO A 255 8.66 -1.85 15.29
N ARG A 256 9.44 -0.83 15.65
CA ARG A 256 8.95 0.26 16.51
C ARG A 256 8.43 1.36 15.57
N PRO A 257 7.28 1.96 15.82
CA PRO A 257 6.81 3.10 15.03
C PRO A 257 7.86 4.22 15.08
N ARG A 258 8.28 4.70 13.93
CA ARG A 258 9.24 5.81 13.80
C ARG A 258 8.80 6.75 12.69
N VAL A 259 9.00 8.02 12.90
CA VAL A 259 8.94 9.04 11.86
C VAL A 259 10.37 9.21 11.33
N GLU A 260 10.62 8.85 10.08
CA GLU A 260 11.85 9.20 9.39
C GLU A 260 11.63 10.48 8.57
N ARG A 261 12.58 11.40 8.65
CA ARG A 261 12.53 12.67 7.92
C ARG A 261 13.57 12.67 6.82
N GLU A 262 13.23 13.34 5.72
CA GLU A 262 14.23 13.61 4.69
C GLU A 262 15.43 14.34 5.29
N PRO A 263 16.66 13.99 4.84
CA PRO A 263 17.82 14.77 5.22
C PRO A 263 17.60 16.24 4.86
N LYS A 264 17.88 17.14 5.78
CA LYS A 264 17.93 18.57 5.47
C LYS A 264 19.01 18.80 4.41
N VAL A 265 18.67 19.51 3.36
CA VAL A 265 19.60 19.94 2.31
C VAL A 265 20.44 21.08 2.83
#